data_50672480c6daea9838df616082a80592
#
_entry.id   50672480c6daea9838df616082a80592
#
_cell.length_a   1.000
_cell.length_b   1.000
_cell.length_c   1.000
_cell.angle_alpha   90.00
_cell.angle_beta   90.00
_cell.angle_gamma   90.00
#
_symmetry.space_group_name_H-M   'P 1'
#
loop_
_entity.id
_entity.type
_entity.pdbx_description
1 polymer ?
#
loop_
_entity_poly.entity_id
_entity_poly.type
_entity_poly.pdbx_seq_one_letter_code
_entity_poly.pdbx_strand_id
1 'polypeptide(L)'
;MKIWDLATRLYHWGQVLLFIALMASGLSGNGPHIQLGLALFTLLVWRMVWGFIGSETNLFRQFLRSPEDVISYLKGKSAATAGHNPAGGWMVVTMLTALLLQCISGMALGGVFDTWPYSEVWLNDDVFAGMEWLHLTLVDLLPILIALHIGAILLYKLKGKPLVKAMITDKQTKTIKETSVAEQKIVYLAPQSRALGVLVAATLVTMTIVALS
;
A
#
# COMPACT_ATOMS: atom_id res chain seq x y z
N MET A 1 -4.96 -18.94 13.14
CA MET A 1 -3.93 -17.98 13.60
C MET A 1 -4.26 -16.63 13.03
N LYS A 2 -4.27 -15.57 13.84
CA LYS A 2 -4.45 -14.18 13.36
C LYS A 2 -3.15 -13.72 12.70
N ILE A 3 -3.25 -13.12 11.51
CA ILE A 3 -2.07 -12.68 10.74
C ILE A 3 -2.11 -11.16 10.52
N TRP A 4 -3.30 -10.61 10.24
CA TRP A 4 -3.47 -9.20 9.98
C TRP A 4 -4.20 -8.51 11.13
N ASP A 5 -3.65 -7.42 11.63
CA ASP A 5 -4.35 -6.55 12.58
C ASP A 5 -5.53 -5.84 11.91
N LEU A 6 -6.47 -5.35 12.71
CA LEU A 6 -7.67 -4.67 12.21
C LEU A 6 -7.31 -3.40 11.43
N ALA A 7 -6.32 -2.62 11.93
CA ALA A 7 -5.91 -1.39 11.29
C ALA A 7 -5.40 -1.62 9.86
N THR A 8 -4.57 -2.66 9.67
CA THR A 8 -4.07 -3.04 8.33
C THR A 8 -5.20 -3.45 7.39
N ARG A 9 -6.20 -4.17 7.88
CA ARG A 9 -7.35 -4.59 7.07
C ARG A 9 -8.23 -3.40 6.67
N LEU A 10 -8.50 -2.49 7.61
CA LEU A 10 -9.26 -1.26 7.34
C LEU A 10 -8.49 -0.35 6.37
N TYR A 11 -7.18 -0.20 6.57
CA TYR A 11 -6.32 0.52 5.63
C TYR A 11 -6.43 -0.05 4.21
N HIS A 12 -6.26 -1.37 4.06
CA HIS A 12 -6.29 -2.01 2.75
C HIS A 12 -7.62 -1.79 2.02
N TRP A 13 -8.75 -2.02 2.68
CA TRP A 13 -10.06 -1.84 2.06
C TRP A 13 -10.40 -0.36 1.84
N GLY A 14 -10.01 0.52 2.76
CA GLY A 14 -10.12 1.97 2.58
C GLY A 14 -9.34 2.47 1.37
N GLN A 15 -8.10 1.97 1.19
CA GLN A 15 -7.29 2.27 0.02
C GLN A 15 -7.93 1.78 -1.29
N VAL A 16 -8.52 0.58 -1.29
CA VAL A 16 -9.23 0.04 -2.46
C VAL A 16 -10.41 0.94 -2.85
N LEU A 17 -11.22 1.35 -1.87
CA LEU A 17 -12.38 2.23 -2.11
C LEU A 17 -11.94 3.60 -2.63
N LEU A 18 -10.90 4.21 -2.02
CA LEU A 18 -10.36 5.49 -2.47
C LEU A 18 -9.77 5.39 -3.89
N PHE A 19 -9.07 4.30 -4.21
CA PHE A 19 -8.54 4.09 -5.55
C PHE A 19 -9.67 4.02 -6.60
N ILE A 20 -10.74 3.28 -6.33
CA ILE A 20 -11.90 3.19 -7.24
C ILE A 20 -12.54 4.57 -7.41
N ALA A 21 -12.73 5.33 -6.33
CA ALA A 21 -13.31 6.67 -6.38
C ALA A 21 -12.41 7.66 -7.15
N LEU A 22 -11.08 7.56 -6.97
CA LEU A 22 -10.08 8.36 -7.70
C LEU A 22 -10.09 8.05 -9.20
N MET A 23 -10.13 6.78 -9.58
CA MET A 23 -10.25 6.39 -10.98
C MET A 23 -11.56 6.90 -11.59
N ALA A 24 -12.67 6.76 -10.88
CA ALA A 24 -13.97 7.26 -11.35
C ALA A 24 -13.99 8.78 -11.53
N SER A 25 -13.48 9.55 -10.54
CA SER A 25 -13.42 11.01 -10.60
C SER A 25 -12.43 11.52 -11.65
N GLY A 26 -11.27 10.88 -11.79
CA GLY A 26 -10.26 11.25 -12.78
C GLY A 26 -10.74 11.01 -14.22
N LEU A 27 -11.32 9.84 -14.50
CA LEU A 27 -11.83 9.50 -15.84
C LEU A 27 -13.06 10.31 -16.23
N SER A 28 -13.93 10.67 -15.28
CA SER A 28 -15.12 11.48 -15.55
C SER A 28 -14.84 12.98 -15.60
N GLY A 29 -13.71 13.43 -15.08
CA GLY A 29 -13.41 14.86 -14.87
C GLY A 29 -14.31 15.53 -13.83
N ASN A 30 -15.04 14.74 -13.02
CA ASN A 30 -16.01 15.25 -12.05
C ASN A 30 -15.75 14.67 -10.66
N GLY A 31 -16.09 15.45 -9.64
CA GLY A 31 -16.00 15.04 -8.24
C GLY A 31 -14.74 15.54 -7.52
N PRO A 32 -14.58 15.19 -6.24
CA PRO A 32 -13.56 15.74 -5.37
C PRO A 32 -12.21 15.00 -5.53
N HIS A 33 -11.64 14.98 -6.76
CA HIS A 33 -10.44 14.19 -7.08
C HIS A 33 -9.25 14.53 -6.17
N ILE A 34 -8.98 15.83 -5.95
CA ILE A 34 -7.87 16.29 -5.09
C ILE A 34 -8.08 15.85 -3.65
N GLN A 35 -9.29 16.02 -3.10
CA GLN A 35 -9.61 15.64 -1.72
C GLN A 35 -9.48 14.12 -1.50
N LEU A 36 -9.91 13.32 -2.47
CA LEU A 36 -9.72 11.87 -2.46
C LEU A 36 -8.23 11.50 -2.54
N GLY A 37 -7.45 12.23 -3.34
CA GLY A 37 -6.00 12.08 -3.44
C GLY A 37 -5.29 12.37 -2.11
N LEU A 38 -5.67 13.45 -1.42
CA LEU A 38 -5.15 13.80 -0.09
C LEU A 38 -5.53 12.75 0.96
N ALA A 39 -6.76 12.21 0.90
CA ALA A 39 -7.17 11.11 1.78
C ALA A 39 -6.35 9.84 1.52
N LEU A 40 -6.10 9.49 0.26
CA LEU A 40 -5.23 8.36 -0.10
C LEU A 40 -3.79 8.61 0.37
N PHE A 41 -3.25 9.80 0.16
CA PHE A 41 -1.92 10.19 0.62
C PHE A 41 -1.79 10.02 2.15
N THR A 42 -2.79 10.45 2.92
CA THR A 42 -2.84 10.25 4.38
C THR A 42 -2.74 8.76 4.74
N LEU A 43 -3.49 7.90 4.07
CA LEU A 43 -3.41 6.46 4.29
C LEU A 43 -2.04 5.88 3.89
N LEU A 44 -1.41 6.39 2.84
CA LEU A 44 -0.07 5.96 2.43
C LEU A 44 0.99 6.37 3.45
N VAL A 45 0.94 7.61 3.96
CA VAL A 45 1.82 8.05 5.06
C VAL A 45 1.63 7.16 6.28
N TRP A 46 0.38 6.88 6.66
CA TRP A 46 0.07 5.93 7.72
C TRP A 46 0.72 4.56 7.47
N ARG A 47 0.58 4.02 6.27
CA ARG A 47 1.12 2.70 5.92
C ARG A 47 2.64 2.66 5.93
N MET A 48 3.30 3.74 5.49
CA MET A 48 4.75 3.85 5.55
C MET A 48 5.23 3.78 7.00
N VAL A 49 4.65 4.58 7.89
CA VAL A 49 5.00 4.56 9.32
C VAL A 49 4.67 3.20 9.96
N TRP A 50 3.48 2.62 9.64
CA TRP A 50 3.07 1.31 10.13
C TRP A 50 3.99 0.17 9.66
N GLY A 51 4.68 0.35 8.55
CA GLY A 51 5.70 -0.57 8.04
C GLY A 51 6.97 -0.63 8.90
N PHE A 52 7.19 0.35 9.78
CA PHE A 52 8.34 0.38 10.69
C PHE A 52 7.98 0.07 12.14
N ILE A 53 6.80 0.49 12.62
CA ILE A 53 6.42 0.40 14.04
C ILE A 53 5.15 -0.41 14.31
N GLY A 54 4.54 -0.97 13.28
CA GLY A 54 3.28 -1.72 13.34
C GLY A 54 3.43 -3.16 13.78
N SER A 55 2.42 -3.97 13.43
CA SER A 55 2.40 -5.41 13.70
C SER A 55 3.49 -6.15 12.94
N GLU A 56 3.99 -7.26 13.48
CA GLU A 56 5.13 -8.02 12.94
C GLU A 56 5.00 -8.32 11.44
N THR A 57 3.82 -8.75 10.98
CA THR A 57 3.56 -9.09 9.57
C THR A 57 3.53 -7.87 8.63
N ASN A 58 3.46 -6.66 9.18
CA ASN A 58 3.44 -5.41 8.43
C ASN A 58 4.81 -4.76 8.28
N LEU A 59 5.80 -5.20 9.07
CA LEU A 59 7.13 -4.62 9.08
C LEU A 59 7.86 -4.92 7.78
N PHE A 60 8.36 -3.89 7.10
CA PHE A 60 9.14 -4.03 5.87
C PHE A 60 10.30 -5.01 6.03
N ARG A 61 11.03 -4.95 7.15
CA ARG A 61 12.14 -5.86 7.47
C ARG A 61 11.74 -7.34 7.55
N GLN A 62 10.45 -7.65 7.77
CA GLN A 62 9.98 -9.03 7.90
C GLN A 62 9.67 -9.67 6.56
N PHE A 63 9.17 -8.89 5.60
CA PHE A 63 8.71 -9.44 4.34
C PHE A 63 9.55 -9.04 3.12
N LEU A 64 10.35 -7.97 3.20
CA LEU A 64 11.30 -7.65 2.14
C LEU A 64 12.45 -8.64 2.20
N ARG A 65 12.62 -9.37 1.11
CA ARG A 65 13.67 -10.37 0.90
C ARG A 65 14.55 -9.96 -0.27
N SER A 66 15.73 -10.55 -0.34
CA SER A 66 16.64 -10.32 -1.46
C SER A 66 16.03 -10.75 -2.79
N PRO A 67 16.44 -10.18 -3.93
CA PRO A 67 15.98 -10.65 -5.25
C PRO A 67 16.24 -12.15 -5.48
N GLU A 68 17.35 -12.67 -4.95
CA GLU A 68 17.71 -14.09 -5.03
C GLU A 68 16.68 -14.97 -4.29
N ASP A 69 16.22 -14.52 -3.10
CA ASP A 69 15.17 -15.20 -2.34
C ASP A 69 13.85 -15.23 -3.10
N VAL A 70 13.51 -14.13 -3.80
CA VAL A 70 12.31 -14.06 -4.64
C VAL A 70 12.40 -15.05 -5.79
N ILE A 71 13.53 -15.09 -6.50
CA ILE A 71 13.77 -16.02 -7.61
C ILE A 71 13.71 -17.47 -7.10
N SER A 72 14.34 -17.76 -5.97
CA SER A 72 14.34 -19.07 -5.32
C SER A 72 12.92 -19.51 -4.94
N TYR A 73 12.11 -18.58 -4.40
CA TYR A 73 10.71 -18.83 -4.09
C TYR A 73 9.86 -19.12 -5.34
N LEU A 74 10.02 -18.33 -6.40
CA LEU A 74 9.29 -18.54 -7.66
C LEU A 74 9.65 -19.87 -8.33
N LYS A 75 10.89 -20.33 -8.16
CA LYS A 75 11.35 -21.67 -8.61
C LYS A 75 10.91 -22.81 -7.67
N GLY A 76 10.15 -22.53 -6.60
CA GLY A 76 9.67 -23.53 -5.64
C GLY A 76 10.74 -24.09 -4.69
N LYS A 77 11.91 -23.45 -4.59
CA LYS A 77 13.04 -23.91 -3.77
C LYS A 77 13.00 -23.41 -2.32
N SER A 78 12.15 -22.43 -2.01
CA SER A 78 11.99 -21.88 -0.66
C SER A 78 10.53 -21.85 -0.23
N ALA A 79 10.28 -21.94 1.09
CA ALA A 79 8.94 -21.92 1.67
C ALA A 79 8.39 -20.46 1.79
N ALA A 80 7.07 -20.33 1.79
CA ALA A 80 6.42 -19.06 2.09
C ALA A 80 6.57 -18.72 3.58
N THR A 81 6.83 -17.44 3.89
CA THR A 81 6.84 -16.90 5.25
C THR A 81 5.42 -16.53 5.71
N ALA A 82 5.22 -16.39 7.04
CA ALA A 82 3.95 -15.90 7.58
C ALA A 82 3.67 -14.46 7.09
N GLY A 83 2.44 -14.20 6.62
CA GLY A 83 2.04 -12.92 6.06
C GLY A 83 2.31 -12.82 4.56
N HIS A 84 3.35 -12.11 4.17
CA HIS A 84 3.73 -11.97 2.76
C HIS A 84 4.79 -13.01 2.37
N ASN A 85 4.60 -13.65 1.20
CA ASN A 85 5.70 -14.38 0.56
C ASN A 85 6.68 -13.38 -0.10
N PRO A 86 7.89 -13.80 -0.47
CA PRO A 86 8.91 -12.90 -1.02
C PRO A 86 8.44 -12.07 -2.22
N ALA A 87 7.73 -12.68 -3.17
CA ALA A 87 7.19 -11.96 -4.35
C ALA A 87 6.07 -10.99 -3.96
N GLY A 88 5.19 -11.38 -3.01
CA GLY A 88 4.15 -10.50 -2.46
C GLY A 88 4.71 -9.30 -1.73
N GLY A 89 5.84 -9.45 -1.03
CA GLY A 89 6.54 -8.34 -0.38
C GLY A 89 7.00 -7.27 -1.39
N TRP A 90 7.60 -7.67 -2.49
CA TRP A 90 7.99 -6.75 -3.57
C TRP A 90 6.78 -6.09 -4.24
N MET A 91 5.69 -6.84 -4.47
CA MET A 91 4.43 -6.26 -4.97
C MET A 91 3.90 -5.15 -4.06
N VAL A 92 3.94 -5.34 -2.73
CA VAL A 92 3.53 -4.30 -1.76
C VAL A 92 4.38 -3.04 -1.93
N VAL A 93 5.71 -3.16 -2.00
CA VAL A 93 6.59 -1.99 -2.15
C VAL A 93 6.37 -1.30 -3.48
N THR A 94 6.26 -2.05 -4.57
CA THR A 94 5.99 -1.50 -5.92
C THR A 94 4.68 -0.70 -5.93
N MET A 95 3.59 -1.26 -5.40
CA MET A 95 2.29 -0.58 -5.34
C MET A 95 2.33 0.65 -4.44
N LEU A 96 2.96 0.56 -3.27
CA LEU A 96 3.09 1.72 -2.36
C LEU A 96 3.88 2.85 -3.01
N THR A 97 5.00 2.53 -3.69
CA THR A 97 5.81 3.52 -4.40
C THR A 97 5.02 4.16 -5.55
N ALA A 98 4.35 3.36 -6.38
CA ALA A 98 3.54 3.87 -7.48
C ALA A 98 2.40 4.78 -7.00
N LEU A 99 1.67 4.37 -5.94
CA LEU A 99 0.60 5.18 -5.36
C LEU A 99 1.12 6.46 -4.71
N LEU A 100 2.28 6.42 -4.05
CA LEU A 100 2.89 7.61 -3.45
C LEU A 100 3.31 8.62 -4.53
N LEU A 101 3.96 8.14 -5.59
CA LEU A 101 4.32 8.97 -6.74
C LEU A 101 3.08 9.54 -7.44
N GLN A 102 2.01 8.75 -7.57
CA GLN A 102 0.72 9.20 -8.10
C GLN A 102 0.11 10.33 -7.26
N CYS A 103 0.15 10.20 -5.92
CA CYS A 103 -0.36 11.25 -5.03
C CYS A 103 0.50 12.52 -5.11
N ILE A 104 1.83 12.38 -5.09
CA ILE A 104 2.75 13.55 -5.14
C ILE A 104 2.57 14.30 -6.47
N SER A 105 2.58 13.60 -7.59
CA SER A 105 2.37 14.22 -8.90
C SER A 105 0.97 14.84 -9.01
N GLY A 106 -0.07 14.17 -8.48
CA GLY A 106 -1.43 14.71 -8.44
C GLY A 106 -1.57 15.95 -7.56
N MET A 107 -0.85 16.03 -6.43
CA MET A 107 -0.81 17.24 -5.60
C MET A 107 -0.13 18.41 -6.33
N ALA A 108 0.94 18.14 -7.08
CA ALA A 108 1.60 19.17 -7.90
C ALA A 108 0.64 19.71 -8.97
N LEU A 109 -0.03 18.84 -9.72
CA LEU A 109 -1.00 19.22 -10.75
C LEU A 109 -2.24 19.91 -10.18
N GLY A 110 -2.61 19.56 -8.95
CA GLY A 110 -3.76 20.15 -8.23
C GLY A 110 -3.46 21.48 -7.54
N GLY A 111 -2.27 22.06 -7.75
CA GLY A 111 -1.88 23.37 -7.17
C GLY A 111 -1.59 23.34 -5.68
N VAL A 112 -1.47 22.16 -5.04
CA VAL A 112 -1.20 22.04 -3.60
C VAL A 112 0.16 22.62 -3.21
N PHE A 113 1.08 22.75 -4.15
CA PHE A 113 2.43 23.27 -3.91
C PHE A 113 2.65 24.71 -4.41
N ASP A 114 1.66 25.35 -5.05
CA ASP A 114 1.84 26.64 -5.74
C ASP A 114 2.23 27.77 -4.79
N THR A 115 1.73 27.75 -3.56
CA THR A 115 2.02 28.79 -2.55
C THR A 115 3.19 28.45 -1.64
N TRP A 116 3.83 27.30 -1.84
CA TRP A 116 4.97 26.91 -1.02
C TRP A 116 6.18 27.81 -1.26
N PRO A 117 7.04 27.99 -0.24
CA PRO A 117 8.23 28.81 -0.41
C PRO A 117 9.08 28.36 -1.60
N TYR A 118 9.42 29.33 -2.46
CA TYR A 118 10.23 29.12 -3.67
C TYR A 118 9.62 28.12 -4.67
N SER A 119 8.30 27.90 -4.67
CA SER A 119 7.60 26.99 -5.59
C SER A 119 7.94 27.29 -7.05
N GLU A 120 7.96 28.56 -7.46
CA GLU A 120 8.31 29.01 -8.80
C GLU A 120 9.71 28.54 -9.28
N VAL A 121 10.62 28.23 -8.33
CA VAL A 121 11.98 27.77 -8.65
C VAL A 121 12.05 26.27 -8.78
N TRP A 122 11.51 25.54 -7.80
CA TRP A 122 11.61 24.08 -7.78
C TRP A 122 10.46 23.37 -8.52
N LEU A 123 9.30 24.02 -8.70
CA LEU A 123 8.17 23.54 -9.52
C LEU A 123 8.10 24.34 -10.84
N ASN A 124 9.22 24.49 -11.52
CA ASN A 124 9.29 25.13 -12.82
C ASN A 124 8.58 24.30 -13.92
N ASP A 125 8.43 24.88 -15.11
CA ASP A 125 7.70 24.28 -16.22
C ASP A 125 8.17 22.85 -16.57
N ASP A 126 9.48 22.58 -16.53
CA ASP A 126 10.04 21.25 -16.82
C ASP A 126 9.64 20.23 -15.76
N VAL A 127 9.71 20.62 -14.47
CA VAL A 127 9.29 19.76 -13.36
C VAL A 127 7.78 19.53 -13.40
N PHE A 128 6.98 20.57 -13.67
CA PHE A 128 5.54 20.45 -13.80
C PHE A 128 5.15 19.49 -14.94
N ALA A 129 5.75 19.65 -16.11
CA ALA A 129 5.56 18.73 -17.25
C ALA A 129 5.97 17.29 -16.89
N GLY A 130 7.06 17.13 -16.14
CA GLY A 130 7.49 15.83 -15.61
C GLY A 130 6.48 15.20 -14.65
N MET A 131 5.86 15.99 -13.77
CA MET A 131 4.79 15.54 -12.86
C MET A 131 3.53 15.15 -13.61
N GLU A 132 3.16 15.91 -14.65
CA GLU A 132 2.03 15.57 -15.52
C GLU A 132 2.27 14.23 -16.24
N TRP A 133 3.41 14.10 -16.90
CA TRP A 133 3.79 12.84 -17.56
C TRP A 133 3.77 11.65 -16.60
N LEU A 134 4.32 11.82 -15.40
CA LEU A 134 4.35 10.78 -14.36
C LEU A 134 2.95 10.40 -13.92
N HIS A 135 2.08 11.40 -13.63
CA HIS A 135 0.72 11.18 -13.18
C HIS A 135 -0.09 10.39 -14.23
N LEU A 136 -0.03 10.82 -15.49
CA LEU A 136 -0.74 10.16 -16.59
C LEU A 136 -0.21 8.76 -16.86
N THR A 137 1.12 8.56 -16.84
CA THR A 137 1.72 7.23 -16.99
C THR A 137 1.29 6.26 -15.88
N LEU A 138 1.21 6.75 -14.63
CA LEU A 138 0.79 5.93 -13.52
C LEU A 138 -0.72 5.63 -13.53
N VAL A 139 -1.55 6.48 -14.13
CA VAL A 139 -2.99 6.18 -14.37
C VAL A 139 -3.16 4.90 -15.18
N ASP A 140 -2.29 4.67 -16.17
CA ASP A 140 -2.33 3.45 -17.00
C ASP A 140 -1.62 2.27 -16.31
N LEU A 141 -0.53 2.52 -15.62
CA LEU A 141 0.27 1.47 -14.97
C LEU A 141 -0.40 0.87 -13.72
N LEU A 142 -1.07 1.67 -12.91
CA LEU A 142 -1.69 1.21 -11.66
C LEU A 142 -2.77 0.14 -11.88
N PRO A 143 -3.70 0.25 -12.84
CA PRO A 143 -4.64 -0.83 -13.15
C PRO A 143 -3.94 -2.14 -13.55
N ILE A 144 -2.81 -2.07 -14.26
CA ILE A 144 -2.03 -3.25 -14.64
C ILE A 144 -1.42 -3.91 -13.39
N LEU A 145 -0.83 -3.13 -12.49
CA LEU A 145 -0.29 -3.63 -11.23
C LEU A 145 -1.38 -4.27 -10.36
N ILE A 146 -2.57 -3.66 -10.32
CA ILE A 146 -3.73 -4.20 -9.60
C ILE A 146 -4.21 -5.51 -10.24
N ALA A 147 -4.27 -5.58 -11.56
CA ALA A 147 -4.64 -6.81 -12.26
C ALA A 147 -3.65 -7.96 -11.97
N LEU A 148 -2.34 -7.66 -11.95
CA LEU A 148 -1.31 -8.62 -11.55
C LEU A 148 -1.48 -9.05 -10.09
N HIS A 149 -1.76 -8.12 -9.18
CA HIS A 149 -2.03 -8.40 -7.77
C HIS A 149 -3.25 -9.32 -7.60
N ILE A 150 -4.37 -9.00 -8.25
CA ILE A 150 -5.59 -9.82 -8.20
C ILE A 150 -5.33 -11.18 -8.84
N GLY A 151 -4.64 -11.23 -9.98
CA GLY A 151 -4.25 -12.47 -10.65
C GLY A 151 -3.43 -13.40 -9.74
N ALA A 152 -2.44 -12.85 -9.03
CA ALA A 152 -1.68 -13.60 -8.04
C ALA A 152 -2.56 -14.15 -6.92
N ILE A 153 -3.49 -13.35 -6.38
CA ILE A 153 -4.44 -13.77 -5.35
C ILE A 153 -5.32 -14.93 -5.84
N LEU A 154 -5.82 -14.86 -7.07
CA LEU A 154 -6.62 -15.92 -7.68
C LEU A 154 -5.82 -17.22 -7.85
N LEU A 155 -4.57 -17.12 -8.31
CA LEU A 155 -3.66 -18.28 -8.41
C LEU A 155 -3.41 -18.92 -7.04
N TYR A 156 -3.23 -18.12 -5.98
CA TYR A 156 -3.10 -18.66 -4.63
C TYR A 156 -4.38 -19.32 -4.13
N LYS A 157 -5.55 -18.75 -4.45
CA LYS A 157 -6.85 -19.37 -4.14
C LYS A 157 -7.00 -20.73 -4.82
N LEU A 158 -6.63 -20.86 -6.10
CA LEU A 158 -6.62 -22.15 -6.83
C LEU A 158 -5.66 -23.15 -6.22
N LYS A 159 -4.55 -22.70 -5.62
CA LYS A 159 -3.61 -23.54 -4.86
C LYS A 159 -4.06 -23.84 -3.41
N GLY A 160 -5.33 -23.59 -3.05
CA GLY A 160 -5.89 -23.86 -1.72
C GLY A 160 -5.50 -22.84 -0.63
N LYS A 161 -4.93 -21.68 -1.00
CA LYS A 161 -4.52 -20.62 -0.05
C LYS A 161 -5.43 -19.39 -0.22
N PRO A 162 -6.59 -19.30 0.47
CA PRO A 162 -7.56 -18.21 0.29
C PRO A 162 -7.11 -16.92 1.00
N LEU A 163 -6.25 -16.12 0.35
CA LEU A 163 -5.67 -14.89 0.92
C LEU A 163 -6.71 -13.80 1.21
N VAL A 164 -7.74 -13.67 0.37
CA VAL A 164 -8.83 -12.70 0.57
C VAL A 164 -9.56 -12.94 1.91
N LYS A 165 -9.81 -14.22 2.25
CA LYS A 165 -10.45 -14.57 3.51
C LYS A 165 -9.64 -14.10 4.71
N ALA A 166 -8.32 -14.20 4.66
CA ALA A 166 -7.43 -13.71 5.71
C ALA A 166 -7.50 -12.18 5.86
N MET A 167 -7.69 -11.44 4.77
CA MET A 167 -7.82 -9.98 4.78
C MET A 167 -9.20 -9.49 5.23
N ILE A 168 -10.23 -10.35 5.22
CA ILE A 168 -11.57 -10.03 5.74
C ILE A 168 -11.72 -10.50 7.19
N THR A 169 -11.36 -11.76 7.49
CA THR A 169 -11.68 -12.42 8.76
C THR A 169 -10.50 -12.53 9.73
N ASP A 170 -9.32 -12.06 9.36
CA ASP A 170 -8.02 -12.19 10.06
C ASP A 170 -7.51 -13.64 10.24
N LYS A 171 -8.25 -14.64 9.74
CA LYS A 171 -7.94 -16.06 9.94
C LYS A 171 -7.35 -16.68 8.68
N GLN A 172 -6.10 -17.13 8.74
CA GLN A 172 -5.55 -17.97 7.68
C GLN A 172 -5.87 -19.44 7.96
N THR A 173 -6.41 -20.14 6.95
CA THR A 173 -6.67 -21.58 7.03
C THR A 173 -5.32 -22.30 6.96
N LYS A 174 -4.95 -23.08 7.99
CA LYS A 174 -3.78 -23.95 7.95
C LYS A 174 -4.02 -25.03 6.90
N THR A 175 -3.16 -25.15 5.91
CA THR A 175 -3.16 -26.32 5.03
C THR A 175 -2.59 -27.49 5.83
N ILE A 176 -3.30 -28.64 5.87
CA ILE A 176 -3.04 -29.82 6.71
C ILE A 176 -1.61 -30.43 6.54
N LYS A 177 -0.83 -29.96 5.57
CA LYS A 177 0.54 -30.45 5.31
C LYS A 177 1.65 -29.83 6.19
N GLU A 178 1.33 -28.85 7.05
CA GLU A 178 2.30 -28.23 7.99
C GLU A 178 2.17 -28.77 9.42
N THR A 179 1.72 -30.01 9.57
CA THR A 179 1.65 -30.71 10.86
C THR A 179 2.95 -31.44 11.18
N SER A 180 4.04 -30.74 11.24
CA SER A 180 5.15 -31.07 12.12
C SER A 180 5.14 -30.04 13.26
N VAL A 181 5.37 -30.51 14.47
CA VAL A 181 5.38 -29.80 15.77
C VAL A 181 6.50 -28.74 15.79
N ALA A 182 6.45 -27.78 14.87
CA ALA A 182 7.23 -26.56 14.95
C ALA A 182 6.39 -25.53 15.70
N GLU A 183 6.92 -25.02 16.80
CA GLU A 183 6.40 -24.01 17.70
C GLU A 183 5.47 -23.02 16.99
N GLN A 184 4.23 -22.91 17.48
CA GLN A 184 3.27 -21.90 17.01
C GLN A 184 3.87 -20.53 17.32
N LYS A 185 4.67 -20.00 16.41
CA LYS A 185 5.19 -18.64 16.55
C LYS A 185 4.00 -17.69 16.66
N ILE A 186 3.79 -17.13 17.84
CA ILE A 186 2.77 -16.13 18.10
C ILE A 186 3.21 -14.86 17.36
N VAL A 187 2.42 -14.43 16.37
CA VAL A 187 2.67 -13.17 15.65
C VAL A 187 2.30 -12.01 16.56
N TYR A 188 3.23 -11.10 16.78
CA TYR A 188 2.95 -9.88 17.53
C TYR A 188 2.01 -8.96 16.72
N LEU A 189 0.87 -8.62 17.31
CA LEU A 189 -0.05 -7.62 16.76
C LEU A 189 0.01 -6.35 17.61
N ALA A 190 0.34 -5.23 16.97
CA ALA A 190 0.42 -3.94 17.63
C ALA A 190 -0.97 -3.46 18.11
N PRO A 191 -1.05 -2.72 19.23
CA PRO A 191 -2.32 -2.24 19.78
C PRO A 191 -2.99 -1.21 18.84
N GLN A 192 -4.32 -1.20 18.82
CA GLN A 192 -5.11 -0.30 17.97
C GLN A 192 -4.89 1.18 18.34
N SER A 193 -4.61 1.49 19.61
CA SER A 193 -4.27 2.84 20.04
C SER A 193 -3.03 3.40 19.33
N ARG A 194 -2.00 2.56 19.09
CA ARG A 194 -0.84 2.95 18.30
C ARG A 194 -1.22 3.24 16.85
N ALA A 195 -2.07 2.40 16.25
CA ALA A 195 -2.54 2.61 14.88
C ALA A 195 -3.32 3.93 14.74
N LEU A 196 -4.17 4.24 15.73
CA LEU A 196 -4.90 5.51 15.78
C LEU A 196 -3.95 6.70 15.95
N GLY A 197 -2.95 6.62 16.84
CA GLY A 197 -1.94 7.65 17.00
C GLY A 197 -1.18 7.95 15.70
N VAL A 198 -0.80 6.89 14.96
CA VAL A 198 -0.15 7.05 13.64
C VAL A 198 -1.11 7.68 12.64
N LEU A 199 -2.42 7.35 12.67
CA LEU A 199 -3.41 7.95 11.77
C LEU A 199 -3.57 9.44 12.05
N VAL A 200 -3.65 9.83 13.32
CA VAL A 200 -3.70 11.26 13.73
C VAL A 200 -2.45 11.98 13.23
N ALA A 201 -1.26 11.42 13.44
CA ALA A 201 -0.02 12.03 12.96
C ALA A 201 0.02 12.15 11.43
N ALA A 202 -0.39 11.12 10.68
CA ALA A 202 -0.46 11.16 9.22
C ALA A 202 -1.47 12.22 8.73
N THR A 203 -2.62 12.34 9.40
CA THR A 203 -3.62 13.38 9.10
C THR A 203 -3.04 14.78 9.34
N LEU A 204 -2.34 14.99 10.46
CA LEU A 204 -1.69 16.27 10.75
C LEU A 204 -0.64 16.62 9.68
N VAL A 205 0.16 15.66 9.22
CA VAL A 205 1.10 15.87 8.10
C VAL A 205 0.36 16.36 6.85
N THR A 206 -0.71 15.68 6.44
CA THR A 206 -1.49 16.07 5.25
C THR A 206 -2.13 17.45 5.45
N MET A 207 -2.71 17.72 6.62
CA MET A 207 -3.31 19.03 6.93
C MET A 207 -2.28 20.15 6.93
N THR A 208 -1.05 19.90 7.39
CA THR A 208 0.04 20.87 7.31
C THR A 208 0.41 21.18 5.87
N ILE A 209 0.49 20.15 5.02
CA ILE A 209 0.75 20.30 3.57
C ILE A 209 -0.33 21.21 2.96
N VAL A 210 -1.60 20.95 3.24
CA VAL A 210 -2.74 21.75 2.73
C VAL A 210 -2.77 23.15 3.34
N ALA A 211 -2.36 23.34 4.58
CA ALA A 211 -2.33 24.67 5.22
C ALA A 211 -1.21 25.57 4.68
N LEU A 212 -0.21 24.99 4.02
CA LEU A 212 0.86 25.72 3.34
C LEU A 212 0.53 25.99 1.85
N SER A 213 -0.58 25.43 1.35
CA SER A 213 -1.07 25.59 -0.03
C SER A 213 -1.87 26.86 -0.26
#